data_d0150ed19780a821e194d862b8603835
#
_entry.id   d0150ed19780a821e194d862b8603835
#
_cell.length_a   1.000
_cell.length_b   1.000
_cell.length_c   1.000
_cell.angle_alpha   90.00
_cell.angle_beta   90.00
_cell.angle_gamma   90.00
#
_symmetry.space_group_name_H-M   'P 1'
#
loop_
_entity.id
_entity.type
_entity.pdbx_description
1 polymer ?
#
loop_
_entity_poly.entity_id
_entity_poly.type
_entity_poly.pdbx_seq_one_letter_code
_entity_poly.pdbx_strand_id
1 'polypeptide(L)'
;MMQEIKYKNIKWWLGFSSCVMLFAIIGVFSYMKMSFLFNGVQIVANIERSEGNTLAKVTGVAKNATYISLNGREIFIDKNGTFSEPIALIPGFSVVTIDAVDKFGKNKEKKFQIVYQEGSPSVAFNSIKL
;
A
#
# COMPACT_ATOMS: atom_id res chain seq x y z
N MET A 1 24.57 59.98 3.91
CA MET A 1 24.48 59.31 5.22
C MET A 1 23.30 58.34 5.38
N MET A 2 22.22 58.53 4.69
CA MET A 2 21.07 57.59 4.81
C MET A 2 21.18 56.31 3.99
N GLN A 3 22.15 56.18 3.07
CA GLN A 3 22.22 55.02 2.21
C GLN A 3 23.05 53.85 2.79
N GLU A 4 23.93 54.12 3.73
CA GLU A 4 24.79 53.06 4.32
C GLU A 4 24.05 52.14 5.28
N ILE A 5 22.98 52.62 5.94
CA ILE A 5 22.22 51.83 6.88
C ILE A 5 21.32 50.80 6.16
N LYS A 6 20.93 51.08 4.94
CA LYS A 6 20.10 50.23 4.12
C LYS A 6 20.80 48.98 3.60
N TYR A 7 22.12 49.08 3.31
CA TYR A 7 22.92 47.97 2.81
C TYR A 7 23.25 46.92 3.88
N LYS A 8 23.38 47.34 5.12
CA LYS A 8 23.71 46.40 6.22
C LYS A 8 22.56 45.48 6.56
N ASN A 9 21.35 45.96 6.46
CA ASN A 9 20.14 45.17 6.70
C ASN A 9 19.79 44.26 5.52
N ILE A 10 20.13 44.65 4.29
CA ILE A 10 19.86 43.86 3.09
C ILE A 10 20.71 42.59 3.08
N LYS A 11 22.00 42.64 3.47
CA LYS A 11 22.87 41.46 3.57
C LYS A 11 22.34 40.47 4.62
N TRP A 12 21.88 40.97 5.74
CA TRP A 12 21.30 40.16 6.80
C TRP A 12 19.95 39.54 6.36
N TRP A 13 19.14 40.30 5.65
CA TRP A 13 17.86 39.87 5.10
C TRP A 13 18.04 38.82 3.99
N LEU A 14 19.03 38.99 3.13
CA LEU A 14 19.39 38.02 2.09
C LEU A 14 19.86 36.71 2.72
N GLY A 15 20.68 36.76 3.76
CA GLY A 15 21.12 35.57 4.50
C GLY A 15 19.96 34.82 5.16
N PHE A 16 19.05 35.56 5.78
CA PHE A 16 17.86 34.98 6.42
C PHE A 16 16.91 34.34 5.39
N SER A 17 16.65 35.04 4.27
CA SER A 17 15.84 34.52 3.17
C SER A 17 16.43 33.25 2.54
N SER A 18 17.75 33.20 2.35
CA SER A 18 18.44 32.00 1.84
C SER A 18 18.32 30.83 2.81
N CYS A 19 18.42 31.07 4.10
CA CYS A 19 18.26 30.03 5.12
C CYS A 19 16.84 29.46 5.15
N VAL A 20 15.82 30.33 5.09
CA VAL A 20 14.42 29.91 5.02
C VAL A 20 14.13 29.08 3.76
N MET A 21 14.68 29.50 2.62
CA MET A 21 14.52 28.76 1.36
C MET A 21 15.15 27.35 1.44
N LEU A 22 16.33 27.25 2.05
CA LEU A 22 17.02 25.99 2.25
C LEU A 22 16.23 25.04 3.17
N PHE A 23 15.70 25.56 4.27
CA PHE A 23 14.83 24.80 5.16
C PHE A 23 13.51 24.37 4.50
N ALA A 24 12.94 25.20 3.64
CA ALA A 24 11.74 24.85 2.87
C ALA A 24 12.02 23.68 1.90
N ILE A 25 13.15 23.70 1.19
CA ILE A 25 13.55 22.63 0.28
C ILE A 25 13.75 21.31 1.05
N ILE A 26 14.47 21.36 2.17
CA ILE A 26 14.72 20.19 3.02
C ILE A 26 13.38 19.66 3.58
N GLY A 27 12.48 20.53 4.02
CA GLY A 27 11.18 20.16 4.55
C GLY A 27 10.30 19.47 3.52
N VAL A 28 10.21 20.00 2.30
CA VAL A 28 9.45 19.42 1.19
C VAL A 28 10.05 18.06 0.80
N PHE A 29 11.36 17.97 0.70
CA PHE A 29 12.04 16.71 0.36
C PHE A 29 11.84 15.64 1.45
N SER A 30 11.92 16.03 2.72
CA SER A 30 11.65 15.14 3.85
C SER A 30 10.19 14.67 3.87
N TYR A 31 9.25 15.57 3.58
CA TYR A 31 7.83 15.23 3.51
C TYR A 31 7.54 14.21 2.39
N MET A 32 8.11 14.40 1.22
CA MET A 32 7.95 13.45 0.09
C MET A 32 8.52 12.08 0.41
N LYS A 33 9.69 12.03 1.08
CA LYS A 33 10.30 10.76 1.53
C LYS A 33 9.50 10.10 2.64
N MET A 34 8.94 10.88 3.55
CA MET A 34 8.19 10.39 4.69
C MET A 34 6.80 9.88 4.29
N SER A 35 6.17 10.46 3.26
CA SER A 35 4.92 9.98 2.68
C SER A 35 5.01 8.52 2.23
N PHE A 36 6.17 8.10 1.70
CA PHE A 36 6.43 6.71 1.34
C PHE A 36 6.44 5.76 2.56
N LEU A 37 6.93 6.24 3.70
CA LEU A 37 6.95 5.47 4.95
C LEU A 37 5.56 5.34 5.60
N PHE A 38 4.69 6.34 5.40
CA PHE A 38 3.33 6.31 5.94
C PHE A 38 2.38 5.45 5.11
N ASN A 39 2.59 5.32 3.81
CA ASN A 39 1.70 4.56 2.93
C ASN A 39 1.80 3.05 3.13
N GLY A 40 2.87 2.55 3.75
CA GLY A 40 3.04 1.14 4.09
C GLY A 40 2.83 0.18 2.90
N VAL A 41 2.45 -1.04 3.20
CA VAL A 41 2.07 -2.04 2.20
C VAL A 41 0.72 -1.68 1.59
N GLN A 42 0.65 -1.65 0.27
CA GLN A 42 -0.61 -1.53 -0.46
C GLN A 42 -0.95 -2.87 -1.10
N ILE A 43 -2.08 -3.43 -0.72
CA ILE A 43 -2.60 -4.69 -1.25
C ILE A 43 -3.78 -4.37 -2.16
N VAL A 44 -3.64 -4.67 -3.44
CA VAL A 44 -4.75 -4.70 -4.40
C VAL A 44 -4.90 -6.15 -4.83
N ALA A 45 -6.02 -6.76 -4.50
CA ALA A 45 -6.29 -8.14 -4.84
C ALA A 45 -7.63 -8.27 -5.54
N ASN A 46 -7.70 -9.18 -6.47
CA ASN A 46 -8.91 -9.59 -7.19
C ASN A 46 -9.07 -11.10 -7.09
N ILE A 47 -10.30 -11.56 -7.08
CA ILE A 47 -10.63 -12.98 -7.03
C ILE A 47 -11.32 -13.33 -8.33
N GLU A 48 -10.67 -14.18 -9.12
CA GLU A 48 -11.19 -14.68 -10.38
C GLU A 48 -11.68 -16.12 -10.19
N ARG A 49 -12.89 -16.40 -10.60
CA ARG A 49 -13.45 -17.73 -10.61
C ARG A 49 -13.20 -18.38 -11.98
N SER A 50 -12.73 -19.60 -11.99
CA SER A 50 -12.75 -20.43 -13.20
C SER A 50 -14.13 -21.07 -13.35
N GLU A 51 -14.78 -20.84 -14.48
CA GLU A 51 -16.10 -21.43 -14.77
C GLU A 51 -16.03 -22.96 -14.68
N GLY A 52 -16.95 -23.55 -13.90
CA GLY A 52 -17.09 -24.97 -13.74
C GLY A 52 -16.18 -25.64 -12.68
N ASN A 53 -15.34 -24.90 -11.98
CA ASN A 53 -14.46 -25.42 -10.94
C ASN A 53 -14.80 -24.88 -9.55
N THR A 54 -14.62 -25.72 -8.55
CA THR A 54 -14.62 -25.35 -7.12
C THR A 54 -13.37 -24.53 -6.72
N LEU A 55 -12.54 -24.19 -7.69
CA LEU A 55 -11.32 -23.42 -7.48
C LEU A 55 -11.51 -21.98 -7.94
N ALA A 56 -11.11 -21.04 -7.10
CA ALA A 56 -10.93 -19.65 -7.47
C ALA A 56 -9.45 -19.30 -7.45
N LYS A 57 -9.09 -18.29 -8.21
CA LYS A 57 -7.74 -17.76 -8.27
C LYS A 57 -7.70 -16.38 -7.62
N VAL A 58 -6.90 -16.22 -6.59
CA VAL A 58 -6.63 -14.92 -5.98
C VAL A 58 -5.41 -14.34 -6.64
N THR A 59 -5.59 -13.23 -7.34
CA THR A 59 -4.52 -12.49 -7.99
C THR A 59 -4.42 -11.11 -7.40
N GLY A 60 -3.23 -10.55 -7.35
CA GLY A 60 -3.09 -9.21 -6.85
C GLY A 60 -1.67 -8.69 -6.88
N VAL A 61 -1.53 -7.47 -6.38
CA VAL A 61 -0.25 -6.79 -6.22
C VAL A 61 -0.13 -6.29 -4.79
N ALA A 62 0.94 -6.68 -4.12
CA ALA A 62 1.31 -6.18 -2.80
C ALA A 62 2.56 -5.29 -2.94
N LYS A 63 2.36 -4.00 -3.10
CA LYS A 63 3.47 -3.05 -3.20
C LYS A 63 4.16 -2.89 -1.85
N ASN A 64 5.50 -2.87 -1.87
CA ASN A 64 6.35 -2.70 -0.68
C ASN A 64 6.28 -3.85 0.34
N ALA A 65 5.68 -4.98 -0.03
CA ALA A 65 5.68 -6.17 0.81
C ALA A 65 6.97 -6.97 0.62
N THR A 66 7.56 -7.42 1.72
CA THR A 66 8.66 -8.38 1.73
C THR A 66 8.17 -9.80 2.03
N TYR A 67 7.02 -9.88 2.69
CA TYR A 67 6.37 -11.13 3.07
C TYR A 67 4.88 -10.99 2.82
N ILE A 68 4.27 -12.03 2.30
CA ILE A 68 2.82 -12.11 2.11
C ILE A 68 2.32 -13.50 2.47
N SER A 69 1.19 -13.56 3.15
CA SER A 69 0.51 -14.80 3.46
C SER A 69 -0.97 -14.74 3.08
N LEU A 70 -1.49 -15.87 2.68
CA LEU A 70 -2.90 -16.07 2.35
C LEU A 70 -3.49 -17.11 3.31
N ASN A 71 -4.46 -16.73 4.11
CA ASN A 71 -5.04 -17.57 5.17
C ASN A 71 -3.97 -18.19 6.10
N GLY A 72 -2.93 -17.43 6.44
CA GLY A 72 -1.83 -17.86 7.29
C GLY A 72 -0.76 -18.72 6.58
N ARG A 73 -0.92 -19.01 5.30
CA ARG A 73 0.07 -19.71 4.49
C ARG A 73 0.89 -18.73 3.68
N GLU A 74 2.21 -18.78 3.81
CA GLU A 74 3.11 -17.97 2.98
C GLU A 74 2.92 -18.26 1.51
N ILE A 75 2.84 -17.20 0.71
CA ILE A 75 2.73 -17.29 -0.75
C ILE A 75 3.87 -16.52 -1.42
N PHE A 76 4.17 -16.93 -2.66
CA PHE A 76 5.24 -16.32 -3.43
C PHE A 76 4.76 -15.00 -4.08
N ILE A 77 5.62 -13.99 -4.00
CA ILE A 77 5.47 -12.73 -4.74
C ILE A 77 6.63 -12.55 -5.70
N ASP A 78 6.36 -12.03 -6.88
CA ASP A 78 7.41 -11.71 -7.83
C ASP A 78 8.09 -10.36 -7.50
N LYS A 79 9.09 -9.97 -8.29
CA LYS A 79 9.84 -8.71 -8.11
C LYS A 79 8.97 -7.46 -8.18
N ASN A 80 7.80 -7.54 -8.82
CA ASN A 80 6.83 -6.45 -8.96
C ASN A 80 5.80 -6.44 -7.84
N GLY A 81 5.88 -7.40 -6.91
CA GLY A 81 4.90 -7.60 -5.85
C GLY A 81 3.63 -8.31 -6.29
N THR A 82 3.61 -8.89 -7.48
CA THR A 82 2.45 -9.63 -8.01
C THR A 82 2.40 -11.03 -7.41
N PHE A 83 1.22 -11.46 -7.03
CA PHE A 83 0.96 -12.81 -6.55
C PHE A 83 -0.25 -13.42 -7.24
N SER A 84 -0.28 -14.74 -7.28
CA SER A 84 -1.36 -15.51 -7.89
C SER A 84 -1.43 -16.88 -7.23
N GLU A 85 -2.53 -17.11 -6.48
CA GLU A 85 -2.70 -18.35 -5.72
C GLU A 85 -4.09 -18.95 -5.94
N PRO A 86 -4.19 -20.24 -6.19
CA PRO A 86 -5.47 -20.94 -6.22
C PRO A 86 -6.00 -21.17 -4.81
N ILE A 87 -7.29 -20.95 -4.61
CA ILE A 87 -8.00 -21.28 -3.38
C ILE A 87 -9.19 -22.18 -3.69
N ALA A 88 -9.47 -23.12 -2.79
CA ALA A 88 -10.68 -23.91 -2.87
C ALA A 88 -11.88 -23.11 -2.34
N LEU A 89 -12.95 -23.07 -3.10
CA LEU A 89 -14.22 -22.49 -2.68
C LEU A 89 -15.07 -23.54 -1.98
N ILE A 90 -15.48 -23.24 -0.77
CA ILE A 90 -16.43 -24.07 -0.01
C ILE A 90 -17.81 -23.45 -0.16
N PRO A 91 -18.86 -24.23 -0.46
CA PRO A 91 -20.22 -23.70 -0.50
C PRO A 91 -20.58 -23.00 0.81
N GLY A 92 -21.19 -21.83 0.69
CA GLY A 92 -21.54 -20.99 1.81
C GLY A 92 -20.68 -19.74 1.94
N PHE A 93 -20.36 -19.36 3.16
CA PHE A 93 -19.61 -18.16 3.49
C PHE A 93 -18.15 -18.51 3.78
N SER A 94 -17.24 -17.86 3.09
CA SER A 94 -15.79 -18.02 3.29
C SER A 94 -15.12 -16.67 3.45
N VAL A 95 -14.12 -16.60 4.32
CA VAL A 95 -13.28 -15.43 4.50
C VAL A 95 -11.85 -15.74 4.01
N VAL A 96 -11.36 -14.91 3.13
CA VAL A 96 -9.96 -14.97 2.66
C VAL A 96 -9.20 -13.80 3.29
N THR A 97 -8.18 -14.12 4.05
CA THR A 97 -7.33 -13.13 4.71
C THR A 97 -5.98 -13.07 4.01
N ILE A 98 -5.58 -11.86 3.63
CA ILE A 98 -4.26 -11.58 3.06
C ILE A 98 -3.51 -10.70 4.06
N ASP A 99 -2.39 -11.19 4.54
CA ASP A 99 -1.47 -10.46 5.39
C ASP A 99 -0.20 -10.15 4.63
N ALA A 100 0.25 -8.92 4.70
CA ALA A 100 1.50 -8.51 4.08
C ALA A 100 2.34 -7.68 5.06
N VAL A 101 3.63 -7.93 5.06
CA VAL A 101 4.59 -7.25 5.92
C VAL A 101 5.61 -6.52 5.07
N ASP A 102 5.91 -5.28 5.43
CA ASP A 102 6.95 -4.50 4.76
C ASP A 102 8.35 -4.78 5.34
N LYS A 103 9.38 -4.22 4.70
CA LYS A 103 10.78 -4.32 5.16
C LYS A 103 11.04 -3.70 6.53
N PHE A 104 10.10 -2.93 7.06
CA PHE A 104 10.19 -2.30 8.38
C PHE A 104 9.40 -3.07 9.45
N GLY A 105 8.78 -4.21 9.09
CA GLY A 105 7.98 -5.03 9.98
C GLY A 105 6.54 -4.53 10.18
N LYS A 106 6.09 -3.55 9.40
CA LYS A 106 4.69 -3.12 9.43
C LYS A 106 3.82 -4.14 8.73
N ASN A 107 2.79 -4.59 9.43
CA ASN A 107 1.80 -5.54 8.93
C ASN A 107 0.58 -4.79 8.39
N LYS A 108 0.03 -5.28 7.28
CA LYS A 108 -1.27 -4.89 6.74
C LYS A 108 -2.07 -6.12 6.40
N GLU A 109 -3.26 -6.19 6.99
CA GLU A 109 -4.23 -7.26 6.77
C GLU A 109 -5.35 -6.76 5.86
N LYS A 110 -5.78 -7.60 4.93
CA LYS A 110 -6.96 -7.38 4.10
C LYS A 110 -7.82 -8.62 4.08
N LYS A 111 -9.10 -8.46 4.43
CA LYS A 111 -10.08 -9.55 4.46
C LYS A 111 -11.07 -9.40 3.32
N PHE A 112 -11.32 -10.50 2.64
CA PHE A 112 -12.37 -10.63 1.62
C PHE A 112 -13.39 -11.64 2.07
N GLN A 113 -14.66 -11.26 2.02
CA GLN A 113 -15.77 -12.18 2.23
C GLN A 113 -16.23 -12.70 0.87
N ILE A 114 -16.29 -14.00 0.75
CA ILE A 114 -16.77 -14.69 -0.46
C ILE A 114 -18.02 -15.48 -0.09
N VAL A 115 -19.12 -15.20 -0.78
CA VAL A 115 -20.33 -16.01 -0.71
C VAL A 115 -20.38 -16.87 -1.97
N TYR A 116 -20.25 -18.16 -1.79
CA TYR A 116 -20.36 -19.14 -2.88
C TYR A 116 -21.65 -19.93 -2.75
N GLN A 117 -22.50 -19.85 -3.77
CA GLN A 117 -23.70 -20.68 -3.91
C GLN A 117 -23.51 -21.63 -5.09
N GLU A 118 -23.71 -22.90 -4.86
CA GLU A 118 -23.68 -23.92 -5.89
C GLU A 118 -24.75 -23.65 -6.94
N GLY A 119 -24.38 -23.46 -8.21
CA GLY A 119 -25.33 -23.18 -9.30
C GLY A 119 -25.53 -21.69 -9.62
N SER A 120 -24.94 -20.76 -8.92
CA SER A 120 -25.01 -19.33 -9.24
C SER A 120 -23.74 -18.83 -9.92
N PRO A 121 -23.83 -18.12 -11.06
CA PRO A 121 -22.66 -17.58 -11.75
C PRO A 121 -22.02 -16.36 -11.07
N SER A 122 -22.64 -15.82 -10.03
CA SER A 122 -22.17 -14.61 -9.36
C SER A 122 -21.50 -14.92 -8.02
N VAL A 123 -20.23 -14.55 -7.92
CA VAL A 123 -19.52 -14.45 -6.64
C VAL A 123 -19.65 -13.01 -6.15
N ALA A 124 -20.45 -12.79 -5.10
CA ALA A 124 -20.44 -11.51 -4.42
C ALA A 124 -19.28 -11.48 -3.42
N PHE A 125 -18.34 -10.56 -3.58
CA PHE A 125 -17.30 -10.33 -2.60
C PHE A 125 -17.39 -8.89 -2.07
N ASN A 126 -17.23 -8.78 -0.77
CA ASN A 126 -17.18 -7.50 -0.10
C ASN A 126 -15.81 -7.37 0.58
N SER A 127 -15.08 -6.34 0.25
CA SER A 127 -13.81 -6.05 0.95
C SER A 127 -14.14 -5.33 2.25
N ILE A 128 -13.84 -5.96 3.37
CA ILE A 128 -13.92 -5.30 4.67
C ILE A 128 -12.63 -4.52 4.88
N LYS A 129 -12.75 -3.21 4.96
CA LYS A 129 -11.66 -2.33 5.33
C LYS A 129 -11.66 -2.20 6.85
N LEU A 130 -10.73 -2.84 7.45
CA LEU A 130 -10.42 -2.66 8.86
C LEU A 130 -9.33 -1.62 9.04
#